data_08637439e746d237c9ea094ac32bf668
#
_entry.id   08637439e746d237c9ea094ac32bf668
#
_cell.length_a   1.000
_cell.length_b   1.000
_cell.length_c   1.000
_cell.angle_alpha   90.00
_cell.angle_beta   90.00
_cell.angle_gamma   90.00
#
_symmetry.space_group_name_H-M   'P 1'
#
loop_
_entity.id
_entity.type
_entity.pdbx_description
1 polymer ?
#
loop_
_entity_poly.entity_id
_entity_poly.type
_entity_poly.pdbx_seq_one_letter_code
_entity_poly.pdbx_strand_id
1 'polypeptide(L)'
;TIENGKLWMLQTRVGKRTALSALKVAIQMYEEGRITKEQAVSRVAPEQLDQLLHPQFDPNAEYKTIAKGLNASPGAAVGAAVFSSADAEAFAEAGKPCILVRWETTPDDLHGMVAAEGILTSHGGKTSHAAVIARGMGAPCVCGVDTLRIDAANKRFTVADSGLVVNEGDVISIDGTTGDVILGAVELVQPELSGDLQTILAWADEVRLDESRGRVI
;
A
#
# COMPACT_ATOMS: atom_id res chain seq x y z
N THR A 1 -22.70 -28.37 -1.00
CA THR A 1 -22.95 -29.44 -1.97
C THR A 1 -24.45 -29.79 -2.01
N ILE A 2 -24.90 -30.29 -3.14
CA ILE A 2 -26.27 -30.80 -3.29
C ILE A 2 -26.17 -32.31 -3.52
N GLU A 3 -26.84 -33.08 -2.68
CA GLU A 3 -26.88 -34.51 -2.76
C GLU A 3 -28.34 -34.98 -2.55
N ASN A 4 -28.85 -35.81 -3.48
CA ASN A 4 -30.25 -36.29 -3.47
C ASN A 4 -31.29 -35.14 -3.38
N GLY A 5 -31.07 -34.02 -4.07
CA GLY A 5 -31.92 -32.82 -4.06
C GLY A 5 -31.90 -32.00 -2.78
N LYS A 6 -31.04 -32.33 -1.80
CA LYS A 6 -30.88 -31.61 -0.53
C LYS A 6 -29.58 -30.85 -0.50
N LEU A 7 -29.65 -29.57 -0.05
CA LEU A 7 -28.49 -28.73 0.14
C LEU A 7 -27.80 -29.06 1.47
N TRP A 8 -26.51 -29.37 1.40
CA TRP A 8 -25.64 -29.57 2.56
C TRP A 8 -24.58 -28.48 2.62
N MET A 9 -24.51 -27.76 3.74
CA MET A 9 -23.46 -26.82 4.00
C MET A 9 -22.27 -27.56 4.63
N LEU A 10 -21.17 -27.70 3.88
CA LEU A 10 -19.97 -28.41 4.33
C LEU A 10 -18.98 -27.48 5.03
N GLN A 11 -18.88 -26.24 4.59
CA GLN A 11 -17.91 -25.27 5.13
C GLN A 11 -18.36 -23.85 4.82
N THR A 12 -18.09 -22.93 5.75
CA THR A 12 -18.16 -21.49 5.54
C THR A 12 -16.77 -20.90 5.60
N ARG A 13 -16.48 -19.90 4.77
CA ARG A 13 -15.24 -19.13 4.81
C ARG A 13 -15.57 -17.65 4.76
N VAL A 14 -14.78 -16.85 5.45
CA VAL A 14 -14.88 -15.40 5.35
C VAL A 14 -14.37 -14.97 3.97
N GLY A 15 -15.21 -14.27 3.20
CA GLY A 15 -14.81 -13.70 1.91
C GLY A 15 -13.73 -12.64 2.09
N LYS A 16 -12.62 -12.80 1.35
CA LYS A 16 -11.62 -11.72 1.26
C LYS A 16 -12.25 -10.56 0.48
N ARG A 17 -12.11 -9.34 1.00
CA ARG A 17 -12.67 -8.12 0.39
C ARG A 17 -11.57 -7.10 0.25
N THR A 18 -11.61 -6.33 -0.84
CA THR A 18 -10.83 -5.09 -0.95
C THR A 18 -11.37 -4.06 0.02
N ALA A 19 -10.60 -3.06 0.35
CA ALA A 19 -11.00 -1.96 1.23
C ALA A 19 -12.30 -1.28 0.75
N LEU A 20 -12.39 -0.95 -0.54
CA LEU A 20 -13.60 -0.39 -1.17
C LEU A 20 -14.81 -1.31 -1.04
N SER A 21 -14.63 -2.62 -1.27
CA SER A 21 -15.73 -3.58 -1.16
C SER A 21 -16.20 -3.74 0.28
N ALA A 22 -15.29 -3.71 1.27
CA ALA A 22 -15.65 -3.81 2.68
C ALA A 22 -16.49 -2.60 3.10
N LEU A 23 -16.08 -1.40 2.70
CA LEU A 23 -16.77 -0.14 2.94
C LEU A 23 -18.19 -0.15 2.36
N LYS A 24 -18.30 -0.44 1.06
CA LYS A 24 -19.57 -0.48 0.34
C LYS A 24 -20.54 -1.50 0.92
N VAL A 25 -20.06 -2.71 1.25
CA VAL A 25 -20.89 -3.76 1.86
C VAL A 25 -21.38 -3.33 3.24
N ALA A 26 -20.56 -2.67 4.07
CA ALA A 26 -20.98 -2.20 5.39
C ALA A 26 -22.11 -1.18 5.28
N ILE A 27 -22.02 -0.23 4.35
CA ILE A 27 -23.06 0.78 4.11
C ILE A 27 -24.34 0.13 3.58
N GLN A 28 -24.24 -0.71 2.57
CA GLN A 28 -25.42 -1.41 1.99
C GLN A 28 -26.15 -2.25 3.02
N MET A 29 -25.44 -2.97 3.89
CA MET A 29 -26.07 -3.77 4.95
C MET A 29 -26.83 -2.91 5.97
N TYR A 30 -26.34 -1.70 6.25
CA TYR A 30 -27.07 -0.74 7.06
C TYR A 30 -28.31 -0.21 6.34
N GLU A 31 -28.21 0.19 5.08
CA GLU A 31 -29.32 0.66 4.26
C GLU A 31 -30.42 -0.40 4.10
N GLU A 32 -30.05 -1.68 4.03
CA GLU A 32 -30.98 -2.83 4.02
C GLU A 32 -31.56 -3.14 5.42
N GLY A 33 -31.20 -2.39 6.47
CA GLY A 33 -31.69 -2.62 7.84
C GLY A 33 -31.17 -3.90 8.50
N ARG A 34 -30.08 -4.48 7.99
CA ARG A 34 -29.49 -5.74 8.50
C ARG A 34 -28.57 -5.53 9.69
N ILE A 35 -27.96 -4.37 9.79
CA ILE A 35 -27.00 -4.02 10.85
C ILE A 35 -27.23 -2.56 11.30
N THR A 36 -26.74 -2.22 12.48
CA THR A 36 -26.73 -0.83 12.99
C THR A 36 -25.54 -0.05 12.43
N LYS A 37 -25.54 1.29 12.62
CA LYS A 37 -24.39 2.15 12.25
C LYS A 37 -23.12 1.72 12.97
N GLU A 38 -23.20 1.45 14.28
CA GLU A 38 -22.06 0.98 15.07
C GLU A 38 -21.49 -0.35 14.52
N GLN A 39 -22.39 -1.26 14.14
CA GLN A 39 -21.98 -2.52 13.55
C GLN A 39 -21.36 -2.31 12.16
N ALA A 40 -21.84 -1.35 11.39
CA ALA A 40 -21.24 -1.00 10.10
C ALA A 40 -19.84 -0.44 10.26
N VAL A 41 -19.64 0.52 11.18
CA VAL A 41 -18.32 1.09 11.51
C VAL A 41 -17.36 0.01 12.01
N SER A 42 -17.78 -0.86 12.93
CA SER A 42 -16.93 -1.91 13.50
C SER A 42 -16.52 -3.01 12.49
N ARG A 43 -17.19 -3.10 11.33
CA ARG A 43 -16.86 -4.05 10.26
C ARG A 43 -15.77 -3.58 9.32
N VAL A 44 -15.46 -2.29 9.32
CA VAL A 44 -14.40 -1.70 8.51
C VAL A 44 -13.16 -1.55 9.38
N ALA A 45 -12.12 -2.32 9.08
CA ALA A 45 -10.88 -2.23 9.84
C ALA A 45 -10.14 -0.91 9.52
N PRO A 46 -9.49 -0.26 10.51
CA PRO A 46 -8.74 0.98 10.30
C PRO A 46 -7.72 0.86 9.16
N GLU A 47 -7.04 -0.29 9.03
CA GLU A 47 -6.06 -0.55 7.99
C GLU A 47 -6.67 -0.53 6.58
N GLN A 48 -7.97 -0.84 6.46
CA GLN A 48 -8.69 -0.75 5.18
C GLN A 48 -8.99 0.71 4.82
N LEU A 49 -9.29 1.55 5.82
CA LEU A 49 -9.46 2.99 5.59
C LEU A 49 -8.14 3.63 5.19
N ASP A 50 -7.05 3.26 5.85
CA ASP A 50 -5.71 3.73 5.54
C ASP A 50 -5.34 3.43 4.08
N GLN A 51 -5.60 2.21 3.60
CA GLN A 51 -5.39 1.86 2.19
C GLN A 51 -6.15 2.75 1.21
N LEU A 52 -7.32 3.26 1.59
CA LEU A 52 -8.14 4.13 0.74
C LEU A 52 -7.66 5.58 0.70
N LEU A 53 -6.75 5.96 1.58
CA LEU A 53 -6.20 7.32 1.65
C LEU A 53 -4.89 7.48 0.87
N HIS A 54 -4.31 6.38 0.39
CA HIS A 54 -3.06 6.40 -0.37
C HIS A 54 -3.31 6.34 -1.89
N PRO A 55 -2.45 6.99 -2.71
CA PRO A 55 -2.48 6.83 -4.15
C PRO A 55 -2.44 5.36 -4.55
N GLN A 56 -3.15 5.00 -5.60
CA GLN A 56 -3.20 3.64 -6.14
C GLN A 56 -2.92 3.67 -7.65
N PHE A 57 -2.47 2.57 -8.22
CA PHE A 57 -2.42 2.46 -9.67
C PHE A 57 -3.83 2.47 -10.26
N ASP A 58 -3.99 3.10 -11.43
CA ASP A 58 -5.24 3.01 -12.19
C ASP A 58 -5.56 1.51 -12.41
N PRO A 59 -6.73 1.03 -11.97
CA PRO A 59 -7.12 -0.37 -12.16
C PRO A 59 -7.25 -0.78 -13.63
N ASN A 60 -7.33 0.19 -14.56
CA ASN A 60 -7.35 -0.07 -16.00
C ASN A 60 -5.96 0.01 -16.65
N ALA A 61 -4.92 0.40 -15.89
CA ALA A 61 -3.57 0.45 -16.42
C ALA A 61 -3.03 -0.96 -16.69
N GLU A 62 -2.52 -1.17 -17.89
CA GLU A 62 -1.80 -2.39 -18.23
C GLU A 62 -0.32 -2.21 -17.90
N TYR A 63 0.21 -3.05 -17.02
CA TYR A 63 1.63 -3.06 -16.66
C TYR A 63 2.13 -4.48 -16.44
N LYS A 64 3.45 -4.63 -16.53
CA LYS A 64 4.12 -5.90 -16.26
C LYS A 64 4.98 -5.79 -15.01
N THR A 65 4.68 -6.60 -14.01
CA THR A 65 5.49 -6.75 -12.80
C THR A 65 6.83 -7.37 -13.16
N ILE A 66 7.92 -6.73 -12.76
CA ILE A 66 9.30 -7.21 -12.97
C ILE A 66 9.85 -7.95 -11.73
N ALA A 67 9.34 -7.64 -10.56
CA ALA A 67 9.69 -8.29 -9.31
C ALA A 67 8.55 -8.12 -8.28
N LYS A 68 8.56 -8.96 -7.24
CA LYS A 68 7.54 -8.92 -6.19
C LYS A 68 8.19 -9.09 -4.82
N GLY A 69 7.78 -8.24 -3.88
CA GLY A 69 8.23 -8.27 -2.50
C GLY A 69 7.08 -8.32 -1.50
N LEU A 70 7.39 -8.03 -0.26
CA LEU A 70 6.42 -7.93 0.82
C LEU A 70 5.77 -6.55 0.81
N ASN A 71 4.46 -6.53 0.93
CA ASN A 71 3.65 -5.32 1.12
C ASN A 71 3.90 -4.76 2.54
N ALA A 72 4.81 -3.80 2.63
CA ALA A 72 5.32 -3.27 3.90
C ALA A 72 4.59 -2.01 4.36
N SER A 73 4.28 -1.09 3.45
CA SER A 73 3.47 0.11 3.70
C SER A 73 2.58 0.36 2.48
N PRO A 74 1.26 0.60 2.67
CA PRO A 74 0.32 0.69 1.57
C PRO A 74 0.54 1.92 0.67
N GLY A 75 -0.06 1.89 -0.52
CA GLY A 75 0.01 2.95 -1.51
C GLY A 75 0.89 2.61 -2.70
N ALA A 76 0.76 3.41 -3.75
CA ALA A 76 1.58 3.31 -4.96
C ALA A 76 2.45 4.55 -5.12
N ALA A 77 3.65 4.37 -5.63
CA ALA A 77 4.58 5.44 -5.93
C ALA A 77 5.24 5.23 -7.30
N VAL A 78 5.52 6.34 -7.97
CA VAL A 78 6.22 6.38 -9.25
C VAL A 78 7.35 7.39 -9.17
N GLY A 79 8.54 7.00 -9.59
CA GLY A 79 9.68 7.90 -9.57
C GLY A 79 10.93 7.27 -10.16
N ALA A 80 11.97 8.07 -10.26
CA ALA A 80 13.28 7.62 -10.68
C ALA A 80 13.93 6.75 -9.59
N ALA A 81 14.53 5.63 -9.97
CA ALA A 81 15.30 4.82 -9.04
C ALA A 81 16.54 5.59 -8.58
N VAL A 82 16.74 5.69 -7.25
CA VAL A 82 17.94 6.29 -6.65
C VAL A 82 18.50 5.34 -5.58
N PHE A 83 19.84 5.37 -5.40
CA PHE A 83 20.52 4.33 -4.63
C PHE A 83 21.21 4.81 -3.36
N SER A 84 21.13 6.12 -3.07
CA SER A 84 21.61 6.70 -1.81
C SER A 84 20.64 7.78 -1.29
N SER A 85 20.71 8.05 0.01
CA SER A 85 19.96 9.15 0.62
C SER A 85 20.28 10.49 -0.01
N ALA A 86 21.56 10.77 -0.28
CA ALA A 86 21.99 12.01 -0.91
C ALA A 86 21.42 12.19 -2.33
N ASP A 87 21.35 11.11 -3.12
CA ASP A 87 20.73 11.15 -4.44
C ASP A 87 19.21 11.39 -4.32
N ALA A 88 18.53 10.78 -3.33
CA ALA A 88 17.11 11.02 -3.10
C ALA A 88 16.82 12.48 -2.74
N GLU A 89 17.60 13.06 -1.85
CA GLU A 89 17.51 14.49 -1.50
C GLU A 89 17.74 15.39 -2.72
N ALA A 90 18.78 15.12 -3.52
CA ALA A 90 19.10 15.90 -4.72
C ALA A 90 17.98 15.81 -5.78
N PHE A 91 17.35 14.63 -5.96
CA PHE A 91 16.21 14.48 -6.86
C PHE A 91 14.99 15.24 -6.35
N ALA A 92 14.71 15.19 -5.05
CA ALA A 92 13.59 15.92 -4.44
C ALA A 92 13.80 17.44 -4.53
N GLU A 93 15.02 17.95 -4.26
CA GLU A 93 15.37 19.37 -4.43
C GLU A 93 15.20 19.83 -5.89
N ALA A 94 15.47 18.96 -6.85
CA ALA A 94 15.25 19.22 -8.27
C ALA A 94 13.77 19.09 -8.70
N GLY A 95 12.84 18.81 -7.78
CA GLY A 95 11.42 18.59 -8.05
C GLY A 95 11.13 17.31 -8.86
N LYS A 96 12.04 16.33 -8.81
CA LYS A 96 11.91 15.05 -9.51
C LYS A 96 11.50 13.96 -8.52
N PRO A 97 10.34 13.31 -8.73
CA PRO A 97 9.94 12.20 -7.87
C PRO A 97 10.93 11.04 -7.99
N CYS A 98 11.29 10.44 -6.86
CA CYS A 98 12.22 9.33 -6.82
C CYS A 98 11.77 8.21 -5.87
N ILE A 99 12.27 7.01 -6.11
CA ILE A 99 12.11 5.84 -5.25
C ILE A 99 13.48 5.45 -4.72
N LEU A 100 13.61 5.45 -3.39
CA LEU A 100 14.84 5.04 -2.73
C LEU A 100 14.99 3.53 -2.76
N VAL A 101 16.01 3.04 -3.44
CA VAL A 101 16.31 1.62 -3.61
C VAL A 101 17.52 1.25 -2.77
N ARG A 102 17.35 0.35 -1.79
CA ARG A 102 18.43 -0.08 -0.89
C ARG A 102 18.42 -1.60 -0.73
N TRP A 103 19.57 -2.18 -0.37
CA TRP A 103 19.59 -3.56 0.09
C TRP A 103 18.74 -3.69 1.37
N GLU A 104 19.00 -2.87 2.37
CA GLU A 104 18.14 -2.56 3.51
C GLU A 104 18.37 -1.10 3.92
N THR A 105 17.43 -0.50 4.62
CA THR A 105 17.62 0.87 5.15
C THR A 105 18.17 0.84 6.56
N THR A 106 18.96 1.85 6.88
CA THR A 106 19.53 2.13 8.19
C THR A 106 19.02 3.48 8.72
N PRO A 107 19.22 3.82 9.99
CA PRO A 107 18.87 5.15 10.50
C PRO A 107 19.51 6.32 9.71
N ASP A 108 20.67 6.11 9.09
CA ASP A 108 21.33 7.11 8.26
C ASP A 108 20.59 7.40 6.95
N ASP A 109 19.71 6.48 6.52
CA ASP A 109 18.90 6.66 5.32
C ASP A 109 17.63 7.51 5.54
N LEU A 110 17.35 7.94 6.78
CA LEU A 110 16.10 8.61 7.14
C LEU A 110 15.78 9.82 6.27
N HIS A 111 16.77 10.69 6.00
CA HIS A 111 16.57 11.89 5.18
C HIS A 111 16.18 11.52 3.73
N GLY A 112 16.87 10.53 3.14
CA GLY A 112 16.52 10.02 1.82
C GLY A 112 15.15 9.34 1.77
N MET A 113 14.78 8.65 2.86
CA MET A 113 13.44 8.04 2.97
C MET A 113 12.33 9.10 3.02
N VAL A 114 12.59 10.24 3.69
CA VAL A 114 11.64 11.38 3.76
C VAL A 114 11.54 12.09 2.41
N ALA A 115 12.65 12.17 1.68
CA ALA A 115 12.71 12.84 0.38
C ALA A 115 12.09 12.03 -0.77
N ALA A 116 12.06 10.69 -0.63
CA ALA A 116 11.57 9.79 -1.67
C ALA A 116 10.03 9.63 -1.61
N GLU A 117 9.41 9.47 -2.78
CA GLU A 117 7.97 9.14 -2.92
C GLU A 117 7.66 7.71 -2.47
N GLY A 118 8.66 6.82 -2.44
CA GLY A 118 8.50 5.44 -2.04
C GLY A 118 9.83 4.74 -1.76
N ILE A 119 9.75 3.61 -1.08
CA ILE A 119 10.93 2.87 -0.61
C ILE A 119 10.86 1.43 -1.11
N LEU A 120 11.98 0.98 -1.69
CA LEU A 120 12.15 -0.37 -2.21
C LEU A 120 13.39 -1.00 -1.59
N THR A 121 13.25 -2.16 -0.92
CA THR A 121 14.40 -2.89 -0.40
C THR A 121 14.45 -4.33 -0.90
N SER A 122 15.64 -4.84 -1.18
CA SER A 122 15.83 -6.24 -1.55
C SER A 122 15.86 -7.15 -0.32
N HIS A 123 16.16 -6.63 0.85
CA HIS A 123 16.17 -7.37 2.11
C HIS A 123 15.24 -6.75 3.14
N GLY A 124 14.86 -7.55 4.15
CA GLY A 124 14.01 -7.11 5.24
C GLY A 124 12.58 -7.60 5.14
N GLY A 125 11.87 -7.52 6.25
CA GLY A 125 10.48 -7.96 6.41
C GLY A 125 9.54 -6.81 6.74
N LYS A 126 8.28 -7.12 7.04
CA LYS A 126 7.25 -6.14 7.45
C LYS A 126 7.55 -5.43 8.78
N THR A 127 8.54 -5.90 9.52
CA THR A 127 9.03 -5.32 10.78
C THR A 127 10.43 -4.74 10.64
N SER A 128 10.99 -4.68 9.42
CA SER A 128 12.27 -4.04 9.13
C SER A 128 12.22 -2.54 9.39
N HIS A 129 13.39 -1.90 9.52
CA HIS A 129 13.51 -0.45 9.67
C HIS A 129 12.76 0.28 8.54
N ALA A 130 12.98 -0.12 7.27
CA ALA A 130 12.28 0.46 6.12
C ALA A 130 10.74 0.41 6.29
N ALA A 131 10.20 -0.75 6.65
CA ALA A 131 8.76 -0.96 6.78
C ALA A 131 8.14 -0.14 7.92
N VAL A 132 8.82 -0.05 9.06
CA VAL A 132 8.32 0.69 10.24
C VAL A 132 8.32 2.19 9.99
N ILE A 133 9.43 2.71 9.46
CA ILE A 133 9.55 4.14 9.17
C ILE A 133 8.61 4.55 8.04
N ALA A 134 8.55 3.79 6.94
CA ALA A 134 7.65 4.08 5.82
C ALA A 134 6.18 4.18 6.26
N ARG A 135 5.71 3.24 7.09
CA ARG A 135 4.34 3.30 7.67
C ARG A 135 4.14 4.52 8.54
N GLY A 136 5.12 4.88 9.37
CA GLY A 136 5.05 6.07 10.21
C GLY A 136 4.97 7.37 9.41
N MET A 137 5.54 7.39 8.20
CA MET A 137 5.51 8.53 7.27
C MET A 137 4.34 8.49 6.29
N GLY A 138 3.62 7.36 6.20
CA GLY A 138 2.60 7.16 5.18
C GLY A 138 3.17 6.97 3.75
N ALA A 139 4.45 6.62 3.62
CA ALA A 139 5.09 6.42 2.33
C ALA A 139 4.91 4.97 1.84
N PRO A 140 4.62 4.75 0.55
CA PRO A 140 4.57 3.41 -0.03
C PRO A 140 5.89 2.66 0.13
N CYS A 141 5.83 1.38 0.53
CA CYS A 141 7.04 0.60 0.75
C CYS A 141 6.88 -0.86 0.34
N VAL A 142 7.81 -1.34 -0.45
CA VAL A 142 7.97 -2.76 -0.80
C VAL A 142 9.31 -3.24 -0.24
N CYS A 143 9.28 -4.27 0.62
CA CYS A 143 10.47 -4.82 1.26
C CYS A 143 10.72 -6.26 0.83
N GLY A 144 11.97 -6.72 1.00
CA GLY A 144 12.32 -8.13 0.85
C GLY A 144 12.12 -8.66 -0.57
N VAL A 145 12.43 -7.84 -1.58
CA VAL A 145 12.43 -8.26 -2.99
C VAL A 145 13.72 -8.99 -3.26
N ASP A 146 13.80 -10.25 -2.88
CA ASP A 146 15.00 -11.08 -2.88
C ASP A 146 15.57 -11.37 -4.28
N THR A 147 14.76 -11.16 -5.32
CA THR A 147 15.20 -11.25 -6.73
C THR A 147 15.99 -10.03 -7.19
N LEU A 148 16.03 -8.93 -6.42
CA LEU A 148 16.80 -7.74 -6.77
C LEU A 148 18.25 -7.87 -6.27
N ARG A 149 19.20 -7.73 -7.19
CA ARG A 149 20.63 -7.62 -6.89
C ARG A 149 21.04 -6.16 -6.98
N ILE A 150 21.16 -5.50 -5.83
CA ILE A 150 21.46 -4.07 -5.75
C ILE A 150 22.96 -3.86 -5.77
N ASP A 151 23.42 -3.04 -6.70
CA ASP A 151 24.80 -2.58 -6.89
C ASP A 151 24.82 -1.05 -6.69
N ALA A 152 24.82 -0.65 -5.43
CA ALA A 152 24.77 0.77 -5.08
C ALA A 152 26.00 1.56 -5.54
N ALA A 153 27.15 0.90 -5.66
CA ALA A 153 28.38 1.54 -6.14
C ALA A 153 28.29 1.96 -7.61
N ASN A 154 27.61 1.13 -8.43
CA ASN A 154 27.36 1.41 -9.84
C ASN A 154 25.94 1.98 -10.08
N LYS A 155 25.23 2.36 -9.02
CA LYS A 155 23.93 3.00 -9.04
C LYS A 155 22.91 2.26 -9.93
N ARG A 156 22.72 0.97 -9.66
CA ARG A 156 21.81 0.10 -10.41
C ARG A 156 21.33 -1.09 -9.59
N PHE A 157 20.29 -1.73 -10.06
CA PHE A 157 19.95 -3.09 -9.65
C PHE A 157 19.69 -3.98 -10.85
N THR A 158 19.82 -5.29 -10.64
CA THR A 158 19.50 -6.31 -11.64
C THR A 158 18.44 -7.24 -11.08
N VAL A 159 17.42 -7.55 -11.88
CA VAL A 159 16.41 -8.57 -11.55
C VAL A 159 16.99 -9.94 -11.91
N ALA A 160 17.21 -10.79 -10.90
CA ALA A 160 17.92 -12.06 -11.04
C ALA A 160 17.28 -13.00 -12.08
N ASP A 161 15.94 -13.07 -12.09
CA ASP A 161 15.21 -14.02 -12.93
C ASP A 161 15.23 -13.65 -14.43
N SER A 162 15.26 -12.36 -14.75
CA SER A 162 15.18 -11.86 -16.14
C SER A 162 16.48 -11.27 -16.65
N GLY A 163 17.45 -10.98 -15.77
CA GLY A 163 18.66 -10.23 -16.12
C GLY A 163 18.40 -8.75 -16.44
N LEU A 164 17.18 -8.24 -16.21
CA LEU A 164 16.83 -6.85 -16.44
C LEU A 164 17.66 -5.95 -15.53
N VAL A 165 18.28 -4.92 -16.09
CA VAL A 165 19.05 -3.91 -15.34
C VAL A 165 18.27 -2.61 -15.31
N VAL A 166 18.18 -2.02 -14.13
CA VAL A 166 17.60 -0.69 -13.88
C VAL A 166 18.68 0.20 -13.30
N ASN A 167 18.98 1.32 -13.96
CA ASN A 167 19.99 2.27 -13.56
C ASN A 167 19.40 3.44 -12.80
N GLU A 168 20.25 4.22 -12.13
CA GLU A 168 19.81 5.48 -11.54
C GLU A 168 19.16 6.40 -12.56
N GLY A 169 18.02 6.96 -12.20
CA GLY A 169 17.22 7.80 -13.08
C GLY A 169 16.20 7.06 -13.94
N ASP A 170 16.29 5.74 -14.08
CA ASP A 170 15.24 4.96 -14.75
C ASP A 170 13.96 5.02 -13.91
N VAL A 171 12.83 5.24 -14.56
CA VAL A 171 11.55 5.33 -13.86
C VAL A 171 11.06 3.95 -13.48
N ILE A 172 10.69 3.80 -12.23
CA ILE A 172 10.04 2.60 -11.69
C ILE A 172 8.75 2.97 -10.98
N SER A 173 7.86 2.01 -10.86
CA SER A 173 6.65 2.11 -10.05
C SER A 173 6.60 0.99 -9.03
N ILE A 174 6.16 1.30 -7.81
CA ILE A 174 5.98 0.30 -6.75
C ILE A 174 4.57 0.38 -6.19
N ASP A 175 4.02 -0.77 -5.82
CA ASP A 175 2.76 -0.87 -5.08
C ASP A 175 3.01 -1.52 -3.72
N GLY A 176 3.03 -0.72 -2.68
CA GLY A 176 3.18 -1.17 -1.31
C GLY A 176 1.97 -1.95 -0.77
N THR A 177 0.83 -1.94 -1.47
CA THR A 177 -0.37 -2.71 -1.12
C THR A 177 -0.27 -4.15 -1.63
N THR A 178 0.24 -4.36 -2.85
CA THR A 178 0.37 -5.68 -3.49
C THR A 178 1.78 -6.27 -3.39
N GLY A 179 2.80 -5.41 -3.22
CA GLY A 179 4.22 -5.76 -3.25
C GLY A 179 4.82 -5.78 -4.64
N ASP A 180 4.14 -5.25 -5.65
CA ASP A 180 4.60 -5.27 -7.04
C ASP A 180 5.64 -4.18 -7.31
N VAL A 181 6.64 -4.53 -8.14
CA VAL A 181 7.66 -3.62 -8.68
C VAL A 181 7.56 -3.67 -10.20
N ILE A 182 7.47 -2.51 -10.82
CA ILE A 182 7.21 -2.34 -12.26
C ILE A 182 8.29 -1.43 -12.87
N LEU A 183 8.76 -1.73 -14.07
CA LEU A 183 9.60 -0.84 -14.85
C LEU A 183 8.71 0.15 -15.63
N GLY A 184 9.02 1.43 -15.51
CA GLY A 184 8.26 2.50 -16.14
C GLY A 184 7.24 3.14 -15.20
N ALA A 185 6.62 4.20 -15.69
CA ALA A 185 5.58 4.93 -14.98
C ALA A 185 4.21 4.24 -15.17
N VAL A 186 3.52 3.97 -14.07
CA VAL A 186 2.12 3.56 -14.06
C VAL A 186 1.30 4.76 -13.61
N GLU A 187 0.17 5.01 -14.26
CA GLU A 187 -0.72 6.11 -13.89
C GLU A 187 -1.26 5.93 -12.47
N LEU A 188 -1.18 6.99 -11.67
CA LEU A 188 -1.67 7.02 -10.31
C LEU A 188 -3.04 7.67 -10.24
N VAL A 189 -3.97 7.01 -9.59
CA VAL A 189 -5.26 7.59 -9.21
C VAL A 189 -5.15 8.06 -7.77
N GLN A 190 -5.39 9.36 -7.56
CA GLN A 190 -5.50 9.92 -6.21
C GLN A 190 -6.77 9.38 -5.56
N PRO A 191 -6.71 9.01 -4.28
CA PRO A 191 -7.89 8.56 -3.58
C PRO A 191 -8.90 9.70 -3.52
N GLU A 192 -9.99 9.56 -4.23
CA GLU A 192 -11.15 10.41 -3.98
C GLU A 192 -11.76 9.97 -2.66
N LEU A 193 -12.04 10.94 -1.77
CA LEU A 193 -12.89 10.70 -0.60
C LEU A 193 -14.28 10.32 -1.11
N SER A 194 -14.46 9.04 -1.44
CA SER A 194 -15.75 8.55 -1.93
C SER A 194 -16.85 8.91 -0.93
N GLY A 195 -18.07 9.15 -1.40
CA GLY A 195 -19.21 9.42 -0.51
C GLY A 195 -19.39 8.34 0.56
N ASP A 196 -19.02 7.10 0.23
CA ASP A 196 -19.04 5.96 1.14
C ASP A 196 -18.02 6.13 2.29
N LEU A 197 -16.81 6.61 2.00
CA LEU A 197 -15.79 6.88 3.01
C LEU A 197 -16.24 8.02 3.94
N GLN A 198 -16.76 9.11 3.36
CA GLN A 198 -17.31 10.23 4.15
C GLN A 198 -18.46 9.76 5.05
N THR A 199 -19.33 8.89 4.56
CA THR A 199 -20.46 8.32 5.31
C THR A 199 -19.98 7.51 6.51
N ILE A 200 -19.01 6.60 6.33
CA ILE A 200 -18.48 5.81 7.45
C ILE A 200 -17.74 6.68 8.47
N LEU A 201 -16.98 7.67 8.03
CA LEU A 201 -16.30 8.60 8.93
C LEU A 201 -17.30 9.42 9.75
N ALA A 202 -18.37 9.92 9.12
CA ALA A 202 -19.45 10.63 9.84
C ALA A 202 -20.14 9.71 10.87
N TRP A 203 -20.41 8.46 10.53
CA TRP A 203 -20.97 7.49 11.48
C TRP A 203 -20.00 7.15 12.61
N ALA A 204 -18.70 7.07 12.33
CA ALA A 204 -17.68 6.85 13.35
C ALA A 204 -17.65 8.03 14.35
N ASP A 205 -17.77 9.27 13.86
CA ASP A 205 -17.85 10.45 14.71
C ASP A 205 -19.12 10.46 15.56
N GLU A 206 -20.29 10.10 15.00
CA GLU A 206 -21.54 9.97 15.75
C GLU A 206 -21.40 8.93 16.88
N VAL A 207 -20.82 7.76 16.59
CA VAL A 207 -20.61 6.68 17.56
C VAL A 207 -19.64 7.11 18.66
N ARG A 208 -18.60 7.86 18.32
CA ARG A 208 -17.60 8.38 19.26
C ARG A 208 -18.19 9.44 20.21
N LEU A 209 -19.05 10.30 19.69
CA LEU A 209 -19.68 11.41 20.42
C LEU A 209 -20.92 10.99 21.22
N ASP A 210 -21.34 9.73 21.14
CA ASP A 210 -22.43 9.22 21.97
C ASP A 210 -22.00 9.21 23.45
N GLU A 211 -22.34 10.28 24.16
CA GLU A 211 -22.03 10.51 25.57
C GLU A 211 -22.58 9.43 26.52
N SER A 212 -23.59 8.65 26.07
CA SER A 212 -24.17 7.56 26.88
C SER A 212 -23.19 6.41 27.13
N ARG A 213 -22.11 6.32 26.35
CA ARG A 213 -21.12 5.22 26.40
C ARG A 213 -19.86 5.56 27.19
N GLY A 214 -19.63 6.81 27.59
CA GLY A 214 -18.52 7.23 28.44
C GLY A 214 -17.13 6.86 27.95
N ARG A 215 -16.95 6.60 26.64
CA ARG A 215 -15.68 6.26 26.01
C ARG A 215 -15.27 7.33 25.01
N VAL A 216 -14.25 8.09 25.41
CA VAL A 216 -13.34 8.74 24.45
C VAL A 216 -12.34 7.65 24.05
N ILE A 217 -12.33 7.25 22.79
CA ILE A 217 -11.30 6.40 22.22
C ILE A 217 -10.27 7.30 21.55
#